data_3a0f2ffadc10fd2a979be52b91f28c17
#
_entry.id   3a0f2ffadc10fd2a979be52b91f28c17
#
_cell.length_a   1.000
_cell.length_b   1.000
_cell.length_c   1.000
_cell.angle_alpha   90.00
_cell.angle_beta   90.00
_cell.angle_gamma   90.00
#
_symmetry.space_group_name_H-M   'P 1'
#
loop_
_entity.id
_entity.type
_entity.pdbx_description
1 polymer ?
#
loop_
_entity_poly.entity_id
_entity_poly.type
_entity_poly.pdbx_seq_one_letter_code
_entity_poly.pdbx_strand_id
1 'polypeptide(L)'
;MMSCLARVRDAVFLAVTLGLTLLAGCAPGPVPPPEESGELVVATRNSPTTYFLDAEEQSAGFEHDLVTMFAERHGWTVRFVVADTLEALFETMADGRAHLAAAGLTASDERRARLRFGPNYGQVKEWVVCRQGGPRPDRLEDLIGLRLEVVAGSSHADRLRLHRRRLPGLDWVEMAAPGSEELLERLDIGLADCTVVDSDSLDVARNFHPGLRPAFVLESAQPQAWVLGRGMDLKFSRQVVAFFKAMEKGGDLVRLRERYFGHVTRLQEADVLGVLEKRGTLLRDLRQHFQDAEGETGLDWRLLAAIAYQESQWDAHAVSPTGVRGIMMLTEDTADHLGVKNRLDARESILGGARYVVQLRSALPETIPEPDRTWLALAAYNIGMGHLNDALSLASKLGKNPDQWRDMKSVLPLLSRGEHARGLKYGFARGGEARAFAENVRIYYDILRKYERPNRGILGFD
;
A
#
# COMPACT_ATOMS: atom_id res chain seq x y z
N MET A 1 -21.66 -60.03 -43.08
CA MET A 1 -20.56 -59.36 -42.36
C MET A 1 -20.51 -57.82 -42.54
N MET A 2 -21.03 -57.25 -43.63
CA MET A 2 -21.01 -55.80 -43.91
C MET A 2 -22.01 -54.94 -43.11
N SER A 3 -23.12 -55.51 -42.60
CA SER A 3 -24.17 -54.75 -41.90
C SER A 3 -23.84 -54.47 -40.41
N CYS A 4 -22.88 -55.21 -39.83
CA CYS A 4 -22.50 -55.02 -38.42
C CYS A 4 -21.46 -53.91 -38.23
N LEU A 5 -20.55 -53.69 -39.21
CA LEU A 5 -19.54 -52.64 -39.23
C LEU A 5 -20.12 -51.23 -39.42
N ALA A 6 -21.25 -51.09 -40.16
CA ALA A 6 -21.91 -49.78 -40.31
C ALA A 6 -22.57 -49.30 -39.02
N ARG A 7 -23.18 -50.16 -38.22
CA ARG A 7 -23.84 -49.82 -36.96
C ARG A 7 -22.85 -49.46 -35.87
N VAL A 8 -21.62 -50.04 -35.86
CA VAL A 8 -20.56 -49.68 -34.91
C VAL A 8 -19.97 -48.30 -35.25
N ARG A 9 -19.80 -47.99 -36.54
CA ARG A 9 -19.30 -46.69 -36.99
C ARG A 9 -20.27 -45.56 -36.68
N ASP A 10 -21.57 -45.77 -36.83
CA ASP A 10 -22.58 -44.75 -36.52
C ASP A 10 -22.74 -44.53 -35.01
N ALA A 11 -22.59 -45.59 -34.18
CA ALA A 11 -22.61 -45.50 -32.73
C ALA A 11 -21.35 -44.75 -32.18
N VAL A 12 -20.19 -44.97 -32.79
CA VAL A 12 -18.93 -44.25 -32.41
C VAL A 12 -19.00 -42.78 -32.82
N PHE A 13 -19.58 -42.49 -34.01
CA PHE A 13 -19.80 -41.10 -34.46
C PHE A 13 -20.79 -40.35 -33.55
N LEU A 14 -21.85 -41.00 -33.11
CA LEU A 14 -22.85 -40.41 -32.20
C LEU A 14 -22.25 -40.20 -30.79
N ALA A 15 -21.41 -41.10 -30.30
CA ALA A 15 -20.71 -40.98 -29.02
C ALA A 15 -19.65 -39.88 -29.04
N VAL A 16 -18.93 -39.71 -30.16
CA VAL A 16 -17.91 -38.63 -30.30
C VAL A 16 -18.59 -37.27 -30.45
N THR A 17 -19.70 -37.15 -31.17
CA THR A 17 -20.45 -35.89 -31.28
C THR A 17 -21.13 -35.52 -29.95
N LEU A 18 -21.65 -36.49 -29.20
CA LEU A 18 -22.24 -36.25 -27.87
C LEU A 18 -21.15 -35.91 -26.81
N GLY A 19 -19.94 -36.46 -26.94
CA GLY A 19 -18.79 -36.15 -26.11
C GLY A 19 -18.20 -34.74 -26.37
N LEU A 20 -18.24 -34.29 -27.63
CA LEU A 20 -17.78 -32.93 -27.98
C LEU A 20 -18.76 -31.83 -27.55
N THR A 21 -20.04 -32.11 -27.43
CA THR A 21 -21.03 -31.13 -26.95
C THR A 21 -21.02 -30.97 -25.41
N LEU A 22 -20.47 -31.94 -24.67
CA LEU A 22 -20.29 -31.83 -23.21
C LEU A 22 -19.03 -31.10 -22.79
N LEU A 23 -18.12 -30.80 -23.72
CA LEU A 23 -16.91 -29.98 -23.50
C LEU A 23 -17.08 -28.51 -23.90
N ALA A 24 -18.28 -28.08 -24.29
CA ALA A 24 -18.64 -26.70 -24.32
C ALA A 24 -18.68 -26.21 -22.85
N GLY A 25 -17.50 -25.88 -22.29
CA GLY A 25 -17.35 -25.32 -20.97
C GLY A 25 -18.32 -24.15 -20.85
N CYS A 26 -19.24 -24.20 -19.90
CA CYS A 26 -20.08 -23.09 -19.54
C CYS A 26 -19.15 -21.93 -19.22
N ALA A 27 -19.00 -20.95 -20.11
CA ALA A 27 -18.45 -19.67 -19.72
C ALA A 27 -19.29 -19.22 -18.50
N PRO A 28 -18.67 -18.88 -17.38
CA PRO A 28 -19.42 -18.46 -16.20
C PRO A 28 -20.34 -17.31 -16.61
N GLY A 29 -21.65 -17.49 -16.39
CA GLY A 29 -22.63 -16.45 -16.68
C GLY A 29 -22.44 -15.21 -15.83
N PRO A 30 -23.21 -14.14 -16.08
CA PRO A 30 -23.15 -12.94 -15.26
C PRO A 30 -23.39 -13.25 -13.78
N VAL A 31 -22.67 -12.57 -12.89
CA VAL A 31 -22.86 -12.74 -11.44
C VAL A 31 -24.24 -12.26 -11.01
N PRO A 32 -24.96 -12.99 -10.14
CA PRO A 32 -26.26 -12.55 -9.63
C PRO A 32 -26.05 -11.31 -8.73
N PRO A 33 -27.06 -10.42 -8.57
CA PRO A 33 -26.96 -9.25 -7.72
C PRO A 33 -26.48 -9.58 -6.29
N PRO A 34 -25.69 -8.71 -5.64
CA PRO A 34 -25.15 -8.98 -4.29
C PRO A 34 -26.26 -9.20 -3.24
N GLU A 35 -27.42 -8.57 -3.41
CA GLU A 35 -28.57 -8.76 -2.53
C GLU A 35 -29.18 -10.18 -2.59
N GLU A 36 -28.99 -10.88 -3.72
CA GLU A 36 -29.50 -12.24 -3.92
C GLU A 36 -28.47 -13.29 -3.50
N SER A 37 -27.18 -13.03 -3.81
CA SER A 37 -26.09 -13.99 -3.55
C SER A 37 -25.46 -13.84 -2.16
N GLY A 38 -25.59 -12.68 -1.51
CA GLY A 38 -24.83 -12.33 -0.32
C GLY A 38 -23.34 -12.10 -0.59
N GLU A 39 -22.91 -12.07 -1.86
CA GLU A 39 -21.51 -11.92 -2.26
C GLU A 39 -21.32 -10.70 -3.18
N LEU A 40 -20.37 -9.83 -2.83
CA LEU A 40 -19.90 -8.76 -3.70
C LEU A 40 -18.66 -9.22 -4.49
N VAL A 41 -18.79 -9.41 -5.79
CA VAL A 41 -17.70 -9.77 -6.68
C VAL A 41 -17.05 -8.52 -7.25
N VAL A 42 -15.74 -8.36 -7.04
CA VAL A 42 -14.99 -7.15 -7.38
C VAL A 42 -13.82 -7.49 -8.30
N ALA A 43 -13.79 -6.90 -9.48
CA ALA A 43 -12.62 -6.96 -10.35
C ALA A 43 -11.55 -5.97 -9.84
N THR A 44 -10.34 -6.45 -9.67
CA THR A 44 -9.20 -5.64 -9.22
C THR A 44 -7.91 -6.07 -9.93
N ARG A 45 -6.81 -5.41 -9.62
CA ARG A 45 -5.47 -5.73 -10.11
C ARG A 45 -4.48 -5.78 -8.95
N ASN A 46 -3.44 -6.59 -9.09
CA ASN A 46 -2.36 -6.62 -8.11
C ASN A 46 -1.50 -5.35 -8.25
N SER A 47 -1.49 -4.52 -7.21
CA SER A 47 -0.69 -3.29 -7.13
C SER A 47 -0.60 -2.81 -5.68
N PRO A 48 0.55 -2.30 -5.22
CA PRO A 48 0.72 -1.74 -3.89
C PRO A 48 -0.26 -0.61 -3.55
N THR A 49 -0.83 0.04 -4.55
CA THR A 49 -1.77 1.15 -4.37
C THR A 49 -3.25 0.73 -4.40
N THR A 50 -3.55 -0.53 -4.68
CA THR A 50 -4.94 -1.01 -4.83
C THR A 50 -5.25 -2.26 -4.01
N TYR A 51 -4.79 -3.41 -4.46
CA TYR A 51 -4.97 -4.73 -3.87
C TYR A 51 -3.65 -5.50 -4.00
N PHE A 52 -3.20 -6.12 -2.94
CA PHE A 52 -2.03 -7.01 -2.93
C PHE A 52 -2.18 -8.07 -1.86
N LEU A 53 -1.41 -9.14 -1.97
CA LEU A 53 -1.23 -10.08 -0.88
C LEU A 53 -0.05 -9.61 -0.03
N ASP A 54 -0.26 -9.52 1.28
CA ASP A 54 0.83 -9.22 2.19
C ASP A 54 1.74 -10.45 2.38
N ALA A 55 2.71 -10.33 3.28
CA ALA A 55 3.67 -11.40 3.51
C ALA A 55 3.06 -12.64 4.17
N GLU A 56 1.92 -12.49 4.82
CA GLU A 56 1.11 -13.56 5.41
C GLU A 56 0.08 -14.16 4.43
N GLU A 57 0.17 -13.78 3.13
CA GLU A 57 -0.78 -14.15 2.07
C GLU A 57 -2.21 -13.65 2.32
N GLN A 58 -2.36 -12.65 3.21
CA GLN A 58 -3.64 -12.00 3.43
C GLN A 58 -3.83 -10.86 2.43
N SER A 59 -5.06 -10.73 1.93
CA SER A 59 -5.40 -9.64 1.04
C SER A 59 -5.42 -8.30 1.79
N ALA A 60 -4.79 -7.29 1.20
CA ALA A 60 -4.65 -5.95 1.73
C ALA A 60 -4.63 -4.92 0.60
N GLY A 61 -4.67 -3.64 0.94
CA GLY A 61 -4.56 -2.53 0.00
C GLY A 61 -5.67 -1.50 0.17
N PHE A 62 -5.44 -0.31 -0.36
CA PHE A 62 -6.41 0.79 -0.22
C PHE A 62 -7.79 0.44 -0.80
N GLU A 63 -7.83 -0.12 -2.01
CA GLU A 63 -9.08 -0.53 -2.66
C GLU A 63 -9.69 -1.76 -1.99
N HIS A 64 -8.85 -2.69 -1.54
CA HIS A 64 -9.30 -3.84 -0.78
C HIS A 64 -10.08 -3.42 0.47
N ASP A 65 -9.50 -2.57 1.32
CA ASP A 65 -10.13 -2.12 2.55
C ASP A 65 -11.38 -1.29 2.26
N LEU A 66 -11.33 -0.41 1.25
CA LEU A 66 -12.47 0.43 0.86
C LEU A 66 -13.66 -0.42 0.40
N VAL A 67 -13.42 -1.47 -0.38
CA VAL A 67 -14.43 -2.44 -0.84
C VAL A 67 -14.97 -3.26 0.33
N THR A 68 -14.08 -3.73 1.21
CA THR A 68 -14.47 -4.50 2.40
C THR A 68 -15.40 -3.68 3.30
N MET A 69 -15.07 -2.42 3.58
CA MET A 69 -15.93 -1.50 4.33
C MET A 69 -17.31 -1.27 3.67
N PHE A 70 -17.35 -1.26 2.34
CA PHE A 70 -18.62 -1.17 1.60
C PHE A 70 -19.46 -2.43 1.77
N ALA A 71 -18.86 -3.61 1.60
CA ALA A 71 -19.53 -4.89 1.72
C ALA A 71 -20.04 -5.15 3.15
N GLU A 72 -19.24 -4.86 4.16
CA GLU A 72 -19.60 -4.99 5.58
C GLU A 72 -20.88 -4.20 5.94
N ARG A 73 -21.02 -2.98 5.41
CA ARG A 73 -22.23 -2.15 5.61
C ARG A 73 -23.51 -2.79 5.09
N HIS A 74 -23.38 -3.73 4.15
CA HIS A 74 -24.50 -4.42 3.53
C HIS A 74 -24.63 -5.89 3.98
N GLY A 75 -23.70 -6.37 4.80
CA GLY A 75 -23.66 -7.76 5.26
C GLY A 75 -23.27 -8.75 4.15
N TRP A 76 -22.49 -8.28 3.17
CA TRP A 76 -22.00 -9.12 2.06
C TRP A 76 -20.59 -9.63 2.32
N THR A 77 -20.28 -10.82 1.83
CA THR A 77 -18.90 -11.28 1.68
C THR A 77 -18.28 -10.69 0.43
N VAL A 78 -16.94 -10.60 0.38
CA VAL A 78 -16.24 -10.08 -0.80
C VAL A 78 -15.46 -11.19 -1.49
N ARG A 79 -15.57 -11.26 -2.82
CA ARG A 79 -14.70 -12.08 -3.66
C ARG A 79 -13.99 -11.19 -4.67
N PHE A 80 -12.67 -11.17 -4.59
CA PHE A 80 -11.84 -10.43 -5.55
C PHE A 80 -11.49 -11.31 -6.75
N VAL A 81 -11.65 -10.73 -7.95
CA VAL A 81 -11.18 -11.29 -9.23
C VAL A 81 -10.00 -10.45 -9.67
N VAL A 82 -8.80 -10.96 -9.41
CA VAL A 82 -7.55 -10.25 -9.71
C VAL A 82 -7.21 -10.46 -11.18
N ALA A 83 -7.12 -9.38 -11.94
CA ALA A 83 -6.81 -9.39 -13.36
C ALA A 83 -5.31 -9.14 -13.60
N ASP A 84 -4.72 -9.89 -14.53
CA ASP A 84 -3.30 -9.76 -14.90
C ASP A 84 -3.03 -8.55 -15.80
N THR A 85 -4.06 -7.97 -16.42
CA THR A 85 -3.97 -6.77 -17.24
C THR A 85 -5.22 -5.90 -17.09
N LEU A 86 -5.13 -4.60 -17.46
CA LEU A 86 -6.31 -3.73 -17.50
C LEU A 86 -7.33 -4.20 -18.55
N GLU A 87 -6.89 -4.80 -19.64
CA GLU A 87 -7.78 -5.36 -20.67
C GLU A 87 -8.62 -6.50 -20.08
N ALA A 88 -8.00 -7.48 -19.42
CA ALA A 88 -8.68 -8.59 -18.74
C ALA A 88 -9.64 -8.09 -17.63
N LEU A 89 -9.29 -7.01 -16.92
CA LEU A 89 -10.17 -6.36 -15.95
C LEU A 89 -11.44 -5.82 -16.63
N PHE A 90 -11.29 -5.08 -17.74
CA PHE A 90 -12.43 -4.53 -18.47
C PHE A 90 -13.26 -5.61 -19.17
N GLU A 91 -12.65 -6.70 -19.66
CA GLU A 91 -13.37 -7.88 -20.15
C GLU A 91 -14.21 -8.54 -19.06
N THR A 92 -13.63 -8.71 -17.86
CA THR A 92 -14.38 -9.23 -16.69
C THR A 92 -15.61 -8.39 -16.38
N MET A 93 -15.50 -7.05 -16.50
CA MET A 93 -16.64 -6.14 -16.32
C MET A 93 -17.65 -6.21 -17.48
N ALA A 94 -17.18 -6.31 -18.71
CA ALA A 94 -18.03 -6.39 -19.89
C ALA A 94 -18.87 -7.67 -19.93
N ASP A 95 -18.29 -8.80 -19.50
CA ASP A 95 -18.92 -10.11 -19.40
C ASP A 95 -19.89 -10.23 -18.21
N GLY A 96 -19.98 -9.22 -17.36
CA GLY A 96 -20.80 -9.25 -16.16
C GLY A 96 -20.28 -10.20 -15.06
N ARG A 97 -18.99 -10.55 -15.09
CA ARG A 97 -18.37 -11.46 -14.11
C ARG A 97 -17.97 -10.77 -12.81
N ALA A 98 -18.19 -9.46 -12.69
CA ALA A 98 -18.03 -8.68 -11.46
C ALA A 98 -19.07 -7.57 -11.36
N HIS A 99 -19.44 -7.21 -10.12
CA HIS A 99 -20.40 -6.15 -9.83
C HIS A 99 -19.80 -4.76 -9.98
N LEU A 100 -18.53 -4.62 -9.62
CA LEU A 100 -17.75 -3.39 -9.79
C LEU A 100 -16.28 -3.70 -10.01
N ALA A 101 -15.53 -2.71 -10.54
CA ALA A 101 -14.08 -2.74 -10.57
C ALA A 101 -13.52 -1.66 -9.64
N ALA A 102 -12.62 -2.09 -8.73
CA ALA A 102 -11.90 -1.28 -7.77
C ALA A 102 -10.39 -1.51 -7.99
N ALA A 103 -9.74 -0.63 -8.76
CA ALA A 103 -8.39 -0.84 -9.25
C ALA A 103 -7.62 0.49 -9.48
N GLY A 104 -7.96 1.55 -8.73
CA GLY A 104 -7.36 2.87 -8.89
C GLY A 104 -7.64 3.48 -10.27
N LEU A 105 -8.86 3.30 -10.79
CA LEU A 105 -9.20 3.67 -12.16
C LEU A 105 -9.46 5.17 -12.30
N THR A 106 -8.76 5.81 -13.23
CA THR A 106 -8.99 7.21 -13.59
C THR A 106 -10.28 7.36 -14.38
N ALA A 107 -11.16 8.24 -13.91
CA ALA A 107 -12.47 8.51 -14.49
C ALA A 107 -12.42 9.77 -15.39
N SER A 108 -11.61 9.71 -16.46
CA SER A 108 -11.55 10.79 -17.46
C SER A 108 -12.84 10.91 -18.25
N ASP A 109 -13.06 12.04 -18.92
CA ASP A 109 -14.27 12.29 -19.72
C ASP A 109 -14.41 11.26 -20.84
N GLU A 110 -13.31 10.88 -21.50
CA GLU A 110 -13.29 9.85 -22.54
C GLU A 110 -13.73 8.47 -22.02
N ARG A 111 -13.33 8.14 -20.79
CA ARG A 111 -13.70 6.88 -20.14
C ARG A 111 -15.16 6.91 -19.63
N ARG A 112 -15.63 8.04 -19.11
CA ARG A 112 -17.04 8.22 -18.71
C ARG A 112 -18.02 8.07 -19.87
N ALA A 113 -17.59 8.35 -21.10
CA ALA A 113 -18.41 8.11 -22.29
C ALA A 113 -18.62 6.61 -22.58
N ARG A 114 -17.79 5.72 -22.06
CA ARG A 114 -17.80 4.26 -22.33
C ARG A 114 -18.09 3.40 -21.12
N LEU A 115 -17.73 3.88 -19.91
CA LEU A 115 -17.82 3.16 -18.66
C LEU A 115 -18.71 3.90 -17.68
N ARG A 116 -19.43 3.14 -16.86
CA ARG A 116 -20.27 3.68 -15.79
C ARG A 116 -19.47 3.81 -14.51
N PHE A 117 -19.04 5.03 -14.21
CA PHE A 117 -18.32 5.34 -12.98
C PHE A 117 -19.25 5.67 -11.81
N GLY A 118 -18.83 5.26 -10.61
CA GLY A 118 -19.37 5.74 -9.34
C GLY A 118 -18.88 7.16 -8.99
N PRO A 119 -19.10 7.61 -7.74
CA PRO A 119 -18.56 8.88 -7.23
C PRO A 119 -17.03 8.87 -7.24
N ASN A 120 -16.44 10.05 -7.41
CA ASN A 120 -15.01 10.24 -7.24
C ASN A 120 -14.65 10.10 -5.76
N TYR A 121 -13.67 9.27 -5.44
CA TYR A 121 -13.15 9.09 -4.07
C TYR A 121 -11.74 9.64 -3.88
N GLY A 122 -11.06 10.00 -4.97
CA GLY A 122 -9.69 10.51 -4.94
C GLY A 122 -9.36 11.31 -6.18
N GLN A 123 -8.19 11.93 -6.14
CA GLN A 123 -7.57 12.61 -7.28
C GLN A 123 -6.09 12.29 -7.31
N VAL A 124 -5.56 12.05 -8.49
CA VAL A 124 -4.13 11.83 -8.75
C VAL A 124 -3.63 12.79 -9.83
N LYS A 125 -2.31 12.99 -9.86
CA LYS A 125 -1.62 13.62 -10.99
C LYS A 125 -1.02 12.53 -11.85
N GLU A 126 -1.04 12.71 -13.14
CA GLU A 126 -0.28 11.86 -14.08
C GLU A 126 1.11 12.47 -14.27
N TRP A 127 2.15 11.73 -13.88
CA TRP A 127 3.53 12.16 -13.97
C TRP A 127 4.26 11.41 -15.08
N VAL A 128 5.02 12.16 -15.90
CA VAL A 128 6.11 11.58 -16.68
C VAL A 128 7.27 11.35 -15.71
N VAL A 129 7.75 10.11 -15.68
CA VAL A 129 8.85 9.67 -14.81
C VAL A 129 9.94 9.08 -15.67
N CYS A 130 11.20 9.47 -15.44
CA CYS A 130 12.35 8.98 -16.16
C CYS A 130 13.40 8.43 -15.19
N ARG A 131 14.33 7.60 -15.68
CA ARG A 131 15.40 7.03 -14.85
C ARG A 131 16.46 8.06 -14.50
N GLN A 132 17.09 7.91 -13.36
CA GLN A 132 18.24 8.69 -12.95
C GLN A 132 19.40 8.49 -13.94
N GLY A 133 20.11 9.59 -14.29
CA GLY A 133 21.16 9.56 -15.31
C GLY A 133 20.67 9.42 -16.74
N GLY A 134 19.36 9.31 -16.98
CA GLY A 134 18.71 9.28 -18.29
C GLY A 134 18.28 10.66 -18.80
N PRO A 135 17.36 10.69 -19.79
CA PRO A 135 16.79 11.92 -20.33
C PRO A 135 16.08 12.76 -19.26
N ARG A 136 16.04 14.07 -19.47
CA ARG A 136 15.38 15.04 -18.59
C ARG A 136 14.40 15.89 -19.39
N PRO A 137 13.27 15.30 -19.84
CA PRO A 137 12.26 16.07 -20.56
C PRO A 137 11.56 17.03 -19.58
N ASP A 138 11.30 18.26 -20.03
CA ASP A 138 10.53 19.26 -19.29
C ASP A 138 9.10 19.41 -19.83
N ARG A 139 8.83 18.87 -21.01
CA ARG A 139 7.55 18.97 -21.73
C ARG A 139 7.36 17.79 -22.69
N LEU A 140 6.16 17.70 -23.24
CA LEU A 140 5.73 16.55 -24.05
C LEU A 140 6.56 16.37 -25.34
N GLU A 141 6.97 17.47 -25.97
CA GLU A 141 7.79 17.45 -27.20
C GLU A 141 9.15 16.79 -27.00
N ASP A 142 9.69 16.88 -25.78
CA ASP A 142 11.00 16.32 -25.43
C ASP A 142 10.97 14.78 -25.29
N LEU A 143 9.77 14.18 -25.32
CA LEU A 143 9.59 12.72 -25.31
C LEU A 143 9.78 12.09 -26.69
N ILE A 144 9.81 12.88 -27.76
CA ILE A 144 9.99 12.36 -29.12
C ILE A 144 11.36 11.69 -29.26
N GLY A 145 11.33 10.43 -29.69
CA GLY A 145 12.53 9.61 -29.87
C GLY A 145 13.04 8.92 -28.60
N LEU A 146 12.39 9.15 -27.42
CA LEU A 146 12.69 8.40 -26.22
C LEU A 146 11.92 7.06 -26.19
N ARG A 147 12.48 6.06 -25.50
CA ARG A 147 11.77 4.79 -25.23
C ARG A 147 10.76 5.03 -24.11
N LEU A 148 9.56 5.48 -24.52
CA LEU A 148 8.43 5.71 -23.63
C LEU A 148 7.57 4.45 -23.55
N GLU A 149 7.33 3.93 -22.35
CA GLU A 149 6.45 2.77 -22.11
C GLU A 149 5.28 3.19 -21.23
N VAL A 150 4.07 2.67 -21.50
CA VAL A 150 2.88 2.87 -20.67
C VAL A 150 2.08 1.58 -20.55
N VAL A 151 1.27 1.45 -19.52
CA VAL A 151 0.37 0.30 -19.36
C VAL A 151 -0.69 0.31 -20.45
N ALA A 152 -0.84 -0.80 -21.17
CA ALA A 152 -1.85 -0.97 -22.21
C ALA A 152 -3.26 -0.75 -21.65
N GLY A 153 -4.10 -0.02 -22.40
CA GLY A 153 -5.47 0.29 -21.96
C GLY A 153 -5.57 1.26 -20.78
N SER A 154 -4.47 1.88 -20.33
CA SER A 154 -4.48 2.86 -19.25
C SER A 154 -5.05 4.22 -19.69
N SER A 155 -5.40 5.09 -18.72
CA SER A 155 -5.72 6.51 -18.97
C SER A 155 -4.54 7.24 -19.59
N HIS A 156 -3.33 6.87 -19.22
CA HIS A 156 -2.08 7.41 -19.74
C HIS A 156 -1.97 7.17 -21.26
N ALA A 157 -2.23 5.93 -21.73
CA ALA A 157 -2.26 5.60 -23.16
C ALA A 157 -3.35 6.39 -23.91
N ASP A 158 -4.57 6.49 -23.32
CA ASP A 158 -5.65 7.30 -23.88
C ASP A 158 -5.23 8.76 -24.03
N ARG A 159 -4.57 9.34 -23.01
CA ARG A 159 -4.07 10.71 -22.99
C ARG A 159 -2.98 10.95 -24.06
N LEU A 160 -2.01 10.06 -24.15
CA LEU A 160 -0.95 10.14 -25.16
C LEU A 160 -1.53 10.07 -26.58
N ARG A 161 -2.58 9.25 -26.84
CA ARG A 161 -3.28 9.22 -28.14
C ARG A 161 -3.93 10.56 -28.48
N LEU A 162 -4.48 11.30 -27.49
CA LEU A 162 -5.00 12.64 -27.71
C LEU A 162 -3.89 13.63 -28.07
N HIS A 163 -2.77 13.59 -27.35
CA HIS A 163 -1.62 14.46 -27.63
C HIS A 163 -0.98 14.17 -28.99
N ARG A 164 -0.89 12.89 -29.41
CA ARG A 164 -0.34 12.51 -30.71
C ARG A 164 -1.08 13.15 -31.90
N ARG A 165 -2.36 13.50 -31.75
CA ARG A 165 -3.10 14.23 -32.81
C ARG A 165 -2.49 15.60 -33.11
N ARG A 166 -1.87 16.24 -32.11
CA ARG A 166 -1.22 17.56 -32.23
C ARG A 166 0.32 17.42 -32.38
N LEU A 167 0.86 16.30 -31.95
CA LEU A 167 2.29 15.98 -31.95
C LEU A 167 2.53 14.62 -32.61
N PRO A 168 2.48 14.52 -33.96
CA PRO A 168 2.53 13.23 -34.67
C PRO A 168 3.81 12.42 -34.45
N GLY A 169 4.93 13.08 -34.06
CA GLY A 169 6.19 12.39 -33.74
C GLY A 169 6.22 11.71 -32.36
N LEU A 170 5.20 11.92 -31.52
CA LEU A 170 5.12 11.27 -30.20
C LEU A 170 4.75 9.79 -30.39
N ASP A 171 5.60 8.90 -29.88
CA ASP A 171 5.38 7.46 -29.94
C ASP A 171 5.70 6.79 -28.61
N TRP A 172 5.11 5.60 -28.35
CA TRP A 172 5.29 4.84 -27.13
C TRP A 172 4.95 3.36 -27.34
N VAL A 173 5.41 2.53 -26.42
CA VAL A 173 5.06 1.11 -26.36
C VAL A 173 4.01 0.89 -25.27
N GLU A 174 2.93 0.19 -25.60
CA GLU A 174 1.91 -0.25 -24.65
C GLU A 174 2.27 -1.64 -24.14
N MET A 175 2.50 -1.73 -22.83
CA MET A 175 2.88 -2.96 -22.13
C MET A 175 1.65 -3.60 -21.50
N ALA A 176 1.44 -4.90 -21.78
CA ALA A 176 0.43 -5.70 -21.10
C ALA A 176 0.91 -6.02 -19.67
N ALA A 177 0.54 -5.19 -18.72
CA ALA A 177 0.92 -5.29 -17.32
C ALA A 177 -0.30 -5.03 -16.41
N PRO A 178 -0.33 -5.59 -15.19
CA PRO A 178 -1.42 -5.32 -14.24
C PRO A 178 -1.39 -3.87 -13.75
N GLY A 179 -0.23 -3.26 -13.64
CA GLY A 179 -0.04 -1.91 -13.12
C GLY A 179 1.26 -1.25 -13.57
N SER A 180 1.54 -0.10 -12.95
CA SER A 180 2.72 0.72 -13.26
C SER A 180 4.02 0.14 -12.67
N GLU A 181 3.94 -0.78 -11.73
CA GLU A 181 5.08 -1.30 -10.97
C GLU A 181 6.10 -1.97 -11.88
N GLU A 182 5.65 -2.81 -12.81
CA GLU A 182 6.52 -3.47 -13.78
C GLU A 182 7.24 -2.44 -14.68
N LEU A 183 6.53 -1.38 -15.09
CA LEU A 183 7.13 -0.32 -15.92
C LEU A 183 8.18 0.47 -15.14
N LEU A 184 7.93 0.72 -13.86
CA LEU A 184 8.87 1.42 -12.97
C LEU A 184 10.12 0.57 -12.70
N GLU A 185 9.99 -0.74 -12.54
CA GLU A 185 11.12 -1.67 -12.46
C GLU A 185 11.94 -1.68 -13.76
N ARG A 186 11.28 -1.75 -14.92
CA ARG A 186 11.91 -1.70 -16.24
C ARG A 186 12.64 -0.37 -16.47
N LEU A 187 12.06 0.72 -15.99
CA LEU A 187 12.68 2.05 -16.02
C LEU A 187 13.95 2.09 -15.15
N ASP A 188 13.88 1.56 -13.93
CA ASP A 188 14.99 1.55 -12.96
C ASP A 188 16.21 0.77 -13.50
N ILE A 189 15.98 -0.37 -14.16
CA ILE A 189 17.04 -1.18 -14.79
C ILE A 189 17.43 -0.71 -16.21
N GLY A 190 16.86 0.40 -16.70
CA GLY A 190 17.24 1.04 -17.96
C GLY A 190 16.68 0.41 -19.24
N LEU A 191 15.64 -0.42 -19.15
CA LEU A 191 14.95 -0.98 -20.33
C LEU A 191 14.05 0.03 -21.02
N ALA A 192 13.56 1.04 -20.29
CA ALA A 192 12.86 2.20 -20.80
C ALA A 192 13.61 3.49 -20.46
N ASP A 193 13.31 4.60 -21.12
CA ASP A 193 13.84 5.92 -20.78
C ASP A 193 12.87 6.70 -19.91
N CYS A 194 11.57 6.62 -20.18
CA CYS A 194 10.50 7.24 -19.40
C CYS A 194 9.22 6.39 -19.40
N THR A 195 8.35 6.64 -18.42
CA THR A 195 6.99 6.11 -18.34
C THR A 195 6.02 7.17 -17.83
N VAL A 196 4.71 6.89 -17.86
CA VAL A 196 3.68 7.75 -17.25
C VAL A 196 2.98 6.97 -16.15
N VAL A 197 2.89 7.57 -14.97
CA VAL A 197 2.28 6.94 -13.78
C VAL A 197 1.49 7.94 -12.96
N ASP A 198 0.57 7.43 -12.15
CA ASP A 198 -0.15 8.22 -11.15
C ASP A 198 0.75 8.62 -9.98
N SER A 199 0.47 9.78 -9.37
CA SER A 199 1.22 10.31 -8.21
C SER A 199 1.33 9.30 -7.07
N ASP A 200 0.24 8.60 -6.73
CA ASP A 200 0.23 7.64 -5.63
C ASP A 200 1.17 6.44 -5.92
N SER A 201 1.19 5.96 -7.16
CA SER A 201 2.12 4.89 -7.61
C SER A 201 3.57 5.36 -7.60
N LEU A 202 3.84 6.58 -8.04
CA LEU A 202 5.20 7.15 -8.00
C LEU A 202 5.70 7.30 -6.56
N ASP A 203 4.87 7.85 -5.67
CA ASP A 203 5.24 8.10 -4.29
C ASP A 203 5.59 6.80 -3.55
N VAL A 204 4.78 5.75 -3.74
CA VAL A 204 5.07 4.41 -3.19
C VAL A 204 6.34 3.83 -3.83
N ALA A 205 6.46 3.89 -5.16
CA ALA A 205 7.57 3.26 -5.87
C ALA A 205 8.94 3.87 -5.51
N ARG A 206 9.02 5.16 -5.21
CA ARG A 206 10.27 5.83 -4.82
C ARG A 206 10.87 5.29 -3.52
N ASN A 207 10.07 4.67 -2.66
CA ASN A 207 10.57 3.97 -1.47
C ASN A 207 11.25 2.62 -1.80
N PHE A 208 11.16 2.15 -3.03
CA PHE A 208 11.76 0.90 -3.49
C PHE A 208 12.75 1.11 -4.65
N HIS A 209 12.53 2.16 -5.44
CA HIS A 209 13.29 2.53 -6.63
C HIS A 209 13.72 3.99 -6.53
N PRO A 210 14.75 4.29 -5.72
CA PRO A 210 15.19 5.68 -5.47
C PRO A 210 15.73 6.37 -6.71
N GLY A 211 16.11 5.62 -7.76
CA GLY A 211 16.54 6.13 -9.05
C GLY A 211 15.44 6.72 -9.94
N LEU A 212 14.17 6.66 -9.51
CA LEU A 212 13.07 7.23 -10.28
C LEU A 212 13.00 8.75 -10.13
N ARG A 213 12.95 9.45 -11.27
CA ARG A 213 12.90 10.92 -11.34
C ARG A 213 11.60 11.40 -11.96
N PRO A 214 10.72 12.09 -11.20
CA PRO A 214 9.61 12.81 -11.81
C PRO A 214 10.16 13.92 -12.70
N ALA A 215 9.73 13.95 -13.97
CA ALA A 215 10.14 14.93 -14.96
C ALA A 215 9.16 16.10 -14.97
N PHE A 216 7.94 15.88 -15.43
CA PHE A 216 6.88 16.88 -15.43
C PHE A 216 5.51 16.25 -15.26
N VAL A 217 4.51 17.07 -14.89
CA VAL A 217 3.11 16.65 -14.78
C VAL A 217 2.50 16.65 -16.16
N LEU A 218 2.09 15.48 -16.67
CA LEU A 218 1.38 15.34 -17.92
C LEU A 218 -0.06 15.83 -17.79
N GLU A 219 -0.72 15.49 -16.67
CA GLU A 219 -2.08 15.90 -16.37
C GLU A 219 -2.26 16.12 -14.86
N SER A 220 -2.97 17.16 -14.46
CA SER A 220 -3.24 17.48 -13.07
C SER A 220 -4.68 17.10 -12.69
N ALA A 221 -4.86 16.68 -11.42
CA ALA A 221 -6.17 16.48 -10.81
C ALA A 221 -7.11 15.51 -11.56
N GLN A 222 -6.58 14.31 -11.90
CA GLN A 222 -7.38 13.25 -12.49
C GLN A 222 -8.23 12.53 -11.43
N PRO A 223 -9.56 12.46 -11.58
CA PRO A 223 -10.42 11.81 -10.58
C PRO A 223 -10.29 10.29 -10.65
N GLN A 224 -10.32 9.64 -9.48
CA GLN A 224 -10.41 8.19 -9.33
C GLN A 224 -11.82 7.79 -8.89
N ALA A 225 -12.34 6.71 -9.49
CA ALA A 225 -13.67 6.18 -9.16
C ALA A 225 -13.79 4.70 -9.50
N TRP A 226 -14.66 3.98 -8.80
CA TRP A 226 -15.04 2.62 -9.17
C TRP A 226 -15.80 2.58 -10.47
N VAL A 227 -15.57 1.56 -11.29
CA VAL A 227 -16.41 1.25 -12.46
C VAL A 227 -17.51 0.29 -12.04
N LEU A 228 -18.76 0.63 -12.29
CA LEU A 228 -19.93 -0.21 -11.98
C LEU A 228 -20.27 -1.11 -13.15
N GLY A 229 -20.60 -2.38 -12.87
CA GLY A 229 -21.00 -3.37 -13.86
C GLY A 229 -22.25 -2.94 -14.62
N ARG A 230 -22.34 -3.31 -15.90
CA ARG A 230 -23.48 -2.97 -16.75
C ARG A 230 -24.81 -3.55 -16.24
N GLY A 231 -24.75 -4.74 -15.59
CA GLY A 231 -25.92 -5.40 -15.01
C GLY A 231 -26.40 -4.80 -13.68
N MET A 232 -25.65 -3.85 -13.09
CA MET A 232 -26.02 -3.26 -11.80
C MET A 232 -27.14 -2.24 -11.97
N ASP A 233 -28.16 -2.36 -11.12
CA ASP A 233 -29.36 -1.52 -11.14
C ASP A 233 -29.11 -0.12 -10.50
N LEU A 234 -30.14 0.71 -10.48
CA LEU A 234 -30.09 2.03 -9.86
C LEU A 234 -29.98 1.95 -8.33
N LYS A 235 -30.48 0.87 -7.71
CA LYS A 235 -30.39 0.67 -6.26
C LYS A 235 -28.95 0.47 -5.85
N PHE A 236 -28.21 -0.44 -6.51
CA PHE A 236 -26.78 -0.66 -6.27
C PHE A 236 -25.99 0.65 -6.45
N SER A 237 -26.25 1.41 -7.50
CA SER A 237 -25.58 2.70 -7.71
C SER A 237 -25.85 3.71 -6.60
N ARG A 238 -27.09 3.76 -6.07
CA ARG A 238 -27.41 4.63 -4.92
C ARG A 238 -26.72 4.18 -3.64
N GLN A 239 -26.54 2.87 -3.43
CA GLN A 239 -25.78 2.31 -2.30
C GLN A 239 -24.33 2.76 -2.35
N VAL A 240 -23.67 2.66 -3.52
CA VAL A 240 -22.30 3.14 -3.72
C VAL A 240 -22.18 4.65 -3.45
N VAL A 241 -23.13 5.46 -3.97
CA VAL A 241 -23.16 6.92 -3.72
C VAL A 241 -23.33 7.22 -2.23
N ALA A 242 -24.26 6.54 -1.55
CA ALA A 242 -24.50 6.72 -0.12
C ALA A 242 -23.30 6.34 0.73
N PHE A 243 -22.60 5.27 0.34
CA PHE A 243 -21.37 4.83 0.99
C PHE A 243 -20.30 5.93 0.93
N PHE A 244 -19.93 6.41 -0.25
CA PHE A 244 -18.88 7.42 -0.38
C PHE A 244 -19.24 8.74 0.32
N LYS A 245 -20.50 9.17 0.26
CA LYS A 245 -20.96 10.34 1.04
C LYS A 245 -20.79 10.15 2.55
N ALA A 246 -21.05 8.95 3.05
CA ALA A 246 -20.86 8.64 4.47
C ALA A 246 -19.37 8.60 4.85
N MET A 247 -18.52 7.96 4.02
CA MET A 247 -17.07 7.92 4.17
C MET A 247 -16.45 9.32 4.20
N GLU A 248 -16.89 10.20 3.31
CA GLU A 248 -16.43 11.59 3.25
C GLU A 248 -16.87 12.35 4.51
N LYS A 249 -18.16 12.31 4.85
CA LYS A 249 -18.72 12.98 6.03
C LYS A 249 -18.07 12.49 7.35
N GLY A 250 -17.83 11.18 7.47
CA GLY A 250 -17.18 10.58 8.64
C GLY A 250 -15.66 10.77 8.68
N GLY A 251 -15.05 11.25 7.58
CA GLY A 251 -13.59 11.37 7.46
C GLY A 251 -12.87 10.03 7.29
N ASP A 252 -13.62 8.91 7.11
CA ASP A 252 -13.07 7.57 6.96
C ASP A 252 -12.20 7.44 5.72
N LEU A 253 -12.63 8.05 4.61
CA LEU A 253 -11.88 8.03 3.37
C LEU A 253 -10.50 8.69 3.52
N VAL A 254 -10.43 9.81 4.24
CA VAL A 254 -9.17 10.52 4.49
C VAL A 254 -8.29 9.71 5.45
N ARG A 255 -8.89 9.04 6.45
CA ARG A 255 -8.15 8.13 7.36
C ARG A 255 -7.55 6.96 6.60
N LEU A 256 -8.33 6.35 5.71
CA LEU A 256 -7.87 5.23 4.90
C LEU A 256 -6.73 5.65 3.95
N ARG A 257 -6.85 6.80 3.27
CA ARG A 257 -5.76 7.35 2.45
C ARG A 257 -4.50 7.63 3.27
N GLU A 258 -4.65 8.18 4.46
CA GLU A 258 -3.52 8.43 5.36
C GLU A 258 -2.82 7.14 5.78
N ARG A 259 -3.59 6.06 6.01
CA ARG A 259 -3.05 4.75 6.35
C ARG A 259 -2.13 4.20 5.25
N TYR A 260 -2.51 4.34 3.98
CA TYR A 260 -1.77 3.78 2.86
C TYR A 260 -0.74 4.74 2.25
N PHE A 261 -1.01 6.03 2.21
CA PHE A 261 -0.21 7.01 1.45
C PHE A 261 0.37 8.15 2.29
N GLY A 262 -0.02 8.30 3.53
CA GLY A 262 0.33 9.47 4.33
C GLY A 262 1.80 9.56 4.76
N HIS A 263 2.58 8.51 4.61
CA HIS A 263 3.99 8.43 5.02
C HIS A 263 4.98 8.31 3.85
N VAL A 264 4.53 7.94 2.66
CA VAL A 264 5.38 7.46 1.55
C VAL A 264 6.36 8.48 0.96
N THR A 265 6.16 9.77 1.15
CA THR A 265 7.00 10.84 0.53
C THR A 265 8.08 11.41 1.45
N ARG A 266 8.41 10.75 2.57
CA ARG A 266 9.20 11.36 3.63
C ARG A 266 10.70 11.12 3.53
N LEU A 267 11.12 9.93 3.15
CA LEU A 267 12.54 9.56 3.05
C LEU A 267 13.20 10.19 1.82
N GLN A 268 14.49 10.49 1.96
CA GLN A 268 15.32 10.87 0.83
C GLN A 268 15.92 9.63 0.16
N GLU A 269 16.39 9.80 -1.06
CA GLU A 269 17.04 8.73 -1.83
C GLU A 269 18.16 8.01 -1.03
N ALA A 270 18.99 8.77 -0.33
CA ALA A 270 20.09 8.22 0.48
C ALA A 270 19.62 7.31 1.62
N ASP A 271 18.47 7.64 2.25
CA ASP A 271 17.89 6.83 3.32
C ASP A 271 17.39 5.47 2.78
N VAL A 272 16.75 5.48 1.61
CA VAL A 272 16.25 4.27 0.95
C VAL A 272 17.42 3.40 0.48
N LEU A 273 18.43 3.98 -0.17
CA LEU A 273 19.63 3.26 -0.59
C LEU A 273 20.35 2.63 0.60
N GLY A 274 20.46 3.36 1.71
CA GLY A 274 21.12 2.88 2.91
C GLY A 274 20.47 1.63 3.51
N VAL A 275 19.13 1.59 3.61
CA VAL A 275 18.43 0.39 4.13
C VAL A 275 18.53 -0.78 3.17
N LEU A 276 18.41 -0.54 1.86
CA LEU A 276 18.50 -1.60 0.84
C LEU A 276 19.90 -2.24 0.80
N GLU A 277 20.97 -1.45 0.91
CA GLU A 277 22.36 -1.94 0.96
C GLU A 277 22.64 -2.72 2.24
N LYS A 278 22.34 -2.13 3.40
CA LYS A 278 22.61 -2.73 4.71
C LYS A 278 21.74 -3.97 5.01
N ARG A 279 20.59 -4.10 4.34
CA ARG A 279 19.73 -5.28 4.42
C ARG A 279 20.46 -6.58 4.01
N GLY A 280 21.25 -6.52 2.94
CA GLY A 280 22.02 -7.67 2.43
C GLY A 280 23.25 -8.02 3.25
N THR A 281 23.66 -7.13 4.15
CA THR A 281 24.87 -7.26 4.98
C THR A 281 24.51 -7.34 6.46
N LEU A 282 24.36 -6.20 7.13
CA LEU A 282 24.15 -6.12 8.58
C LEU A 282 22.86 -6.83 9.05
N LEU A 283 21.73 -6.59 8.38
CA LEU A 283 20.46 -7.20 8.77
C LEU A 283 20.50 -8.74 8.67
N ARG A 284 21.21 -9.27 7.68
CA ARG A 284 21.35 -10.72 7.52
C ARG A 284 21.91 -11.38 8.78
N ASP A 285 22.92 -10.76 9.40
CA ASP A 285 23.60 -11.29 10.58
C ASP A 285 22.78 -11.09 11.87
N LEU A 286 21.90 -10.09 11.89
CA LEU A 286 21.03 -9.75 13.02
C LEU A 286 19.65 -10.41 12.95
N ARG A 287 19.26 -10.96 11.79
CA ARG A 287 17.90 -11.47 11.51
C ARG A 287 17.40 -12.42 12.60
N GLN A 288 18.22 -13.39 13.00
CA GLN A 288 17.83 -14.37 14.02
C GLN A 288 17.47 -13.70 15.34
N HIS A 289 18.20 -12.67 15.75
CA HIS A 289 17.90 -11.94 17.00
C HIS A 289 16.56 -11.21 16.95
N PHE A 290 16.20 -10.62 15.79
CA PHE A 290 14.88 -10.02 15.58
C PHE A 290 13.76 -11.08 15.58
N GLN A 291 13.97 -12.23 14.95
CA GLN A 291 13.01 -13.34 14.93
C GLN A 291 12.83 -13.97 16.32
N ASP A 292 13.89 -14.09 17.12
CA ASP A 292 13.79 -14.53 18.50
C ASP A 292 12.95 -13.54 19.33
N ALA A 293 13.15 -12.23 19.12
CA ALA A 293 12.39 -11.20 19.78
C ALA A 293 10.91 -11.18 19.36
N GLU A 294 10.60 -11.46 18.08
CA GLU A 294 9.22 -11.67 17.61
C GLU A 294 8.58 -12.87 18.34
N GLY A 295 9.28 -14.00 18.43
CA GLY A 295 8.80 -15.19 19.12
C GLY A 295 8.45 -14.94 20.60
N GLU A 296 9.14 -13.99 21.25
CA GLU A 296 8.88 -13.64 22.66
C GLU A 296 7.78 -12.57 22.81
N THR A 297 7.69 -11.64 21.89
CA THR A 297 6.87 -10.43 22.04
C THR A 297 5.63 -10.39 21.15
N GLY A 298 5.57 -11.23 20.12
CA GLY A 298 4.52 -11.20 19.10
C GLY A 298 4.58 -9.99 18.17
N LEU A 299 5.63 -9.16 18.22
CA LEU A 299 5.84 -8.06 17.28
C LEU A 299 6.60 -8.57 16.05
N ASP A 300 6.08 -8.27 14.87
CA ASP A 300 6.74 -8.61 13.61
C ASP A 300 8.23 -8.21 13.63
N TRP A 301 9.13 -9.17 13.38
CA TRP A 301 10.56 -8.97 13.39
C TRP A 301 11.02 -7.86 12.44
N ARG A 302 10.32 -7.67 11.32
CA ARG A 302 10.60 -6.63 10.34
C ARG A 302 10.27 -5.24 10.89
N LEU A 303 9.22 -5.12 11.73
CA LEU A 303 8.94 -3.88 12.46
C LEU A 303 10.04 -3.58 13.47
N LEU A 304 10.49 -4.58 14.23
CA LEU A 304 11.61 -4.42 15.17
C LEU A 304 12.90 -4.02 14.45
N ALA A 305 13.17 -4.65 13.30
CA ALA A 305 14.32 -4.28 12.46
C ALA A 305 14.20 -2.86 11.89
N ALA A 306 12.99 -2.41 11.52
CA ALA A 306 12.76 -1.03 11.07
C ALA A 306 13.01 -0.01 12.18
N ILE A 307 12.59 -0.29 13.42
CA ILE A 307 12.88 0.53 14.59
C ILE A 307 14.40 0.62 14.81
N ALA A 308 15.09 -0.51 14.83
CA ALA A 308 16.54 -0.58 15.02
C ALA A 308 17.32 0.16 13.91
N TYR A 309 16.81 0.12 12.66
CA TYR A 309 17.40 0.89 11.57
C TYR A 309 17.24 2.40 11.78
N GLN A 310 16.06 2.84 12.19
CA GLN A 310 15.80 4.26 12.51
C GLN A 310 16.66 4.75 13.69
N GLU A 311 16.94 3.88 14.67
CA GLU A 311 17.71 4.22 15.85
C GLU A 311 19.23 4.29 15.59
N SER A 312 19.79 3.28 14.95
CA SER A 312 21.23 3.08 14.83
C SER A 312 21.73 2.70 13.44
N GLN A 313 20.81 2.56 12.46
CA GLN A 313 21.12 1.94 11.16
C GLN A 313 21.72 0.53 11.31
N TRP A 314 21.27 -0.23 12.32
CA TRP A 314 21.73 -1.58 12.72
C TRP A 314 23.17 -1.62 13.26
N ASP A 315 23.70 -0.50 13.77
CA ASP A 315 24.99 -0.51 14.45
C ASP A 315 24.79 -0.91 15.94
N ALA A 316 25.24 -2.12 16.28
CA ALA A 316 25.17 -2.65 17.65
C ALA A 316 26.04 -1.85 18.64
N HIS A 317 27.03 -1.10 18.15
CA HIS A 317 27.95 -0.30 18.98
C HIS A 317 27.61 1.19 18.98
N ALA A 318 26.46 1.58 18.44
CA ALA A 318 26.02 2.96 18.42
C ALA A 318 25.95 3.57 19.82
N VAL A 319 26.47 4.80 19.97
CA VAL A 319 26.45 5.57 21.21
C VAL A 319 26.12 7.02 20.87
N SER A 320 25.05 7.56 21.47
CA SER A 320 24.69 8.96 21.29
C SER A 320 25.40 9.89 22.29
N PRO A 321 25.48 11.19 22.01
CA PRO A 321 25.99 12.19 22.97
C PRO A 321 25.22 12.22 24.30
N THR A 322 23.97 11.79 24.32
CA THR A 322 23.09 11.74 25.49
C THR A 322 23.17 10.42 26.27
N GLY A 323 24.09 9.50 25.88
CA GLY A 323 24.36 8.25 26.60
C GLY A 323 23.41 7.10 26.31
N VAL A 324 22.49 7.20 25.31
CA VAL A 324 21.75 6.04 24.80
C VAL A 324 22.69 5.17 23.98
N ARG A 325 22.51 3.84 24.04
CA ARG A 325 23.47 2.87 23.47
C ARG A 325 22.80 1.67 22.83
N GLY A 326 23.55 1.07 21.90
CA GLY A 326 23.25 -0.20 21.25
C GLY A 326 22.25 -0.04 20.10
N ILE A 327 21.95 -1.17 19.50
CA ILE A 327 21.17 -1.22 18.25
C ILE A 327 19.77 -0.61 18.36
N MET A 328 19.16 -0.66 19.57
CA MET A 328 17.83 -0.09 19.88
C MET A 328 17.93 1.23 20.68
N MET A 329 19.12 1.81 20.85
CA MET A 329 19.39 3.09 21.50
C MET A 329 18.69 3.24 22.86
N LEU A 330 18.85 2.25 23.74
CA LEU A 330 18.23 2.25 25.07
C LEU A 330 18.96 3.19 26.03
N THR A 331 18.18 3.93 26.84
CA THR A 331 18.72 4.66 28.00
C THR A 331 19.16 3.65 29.08
N GLU A 332 19.96 4.11 30.04
CA GLU A 332 20.39 3.26 31.16
C GLU A 332 19.17 2.84 32.02
N ASP A 333 18.33 3.81 32.39
CA ASP A 333 17.12 3.55 33.18
C ASP A 333 16.17 2.58 32.49
N THR A 334 16.00 2.70 31.16
CA THR A 334 15.15 1.78 30.38
C THR A 334 15.76 0.39 30.33
N ALA A 335 17.06 0.28 30.13
CA ALA A 335 17.78 -1.00 30.09
C ALA A 335 17.68 -1.72 31.44
N ASP A 336 17.91 -1.01 32.55
CA ASP A 336 17.81 -1.55 33.91
C ASP A 336 16.39 -2.04 34.21
N HIS A 337 15.37 -1.24 33.85
CA HIS A 337 13.97 -1.61 34.01
C HIS A 337 13.59 -2.88 33.25
N LEU A 338 14.17 -3.06 32.06
CA LEU A 338 13.90 -4.21 31.17
C LEU A 338 14.84 -5.41 31.42
N GLY A 339 15.79 -5.29 32.33
CA GLY A 339 16.76 -6.33 32.65
C GLY A 339 17.83 -6.55 31.59
N VAL A 340 18.13 -5.54 30.76
CA VAL A 340 19.20 -5.54 29.76
C VAL A 340 20.52 -5.25 30.45
N LYS A 341 21.42 -6.23 30.51
CA LYS A 341 22.71 -6.13 31.20
C LYS A 341 23.76 -5.44 30.36
N ASN A 342 23.74 -5.69 29.05
CA ASN A 342 24.67 -5.09 28.11
C ASN A 342 23.92 -4.51 26.91
N ARG A 343 23.77 -3.19 26.89
CA ARG A 343 23.10 -2.46 25.78
C ARG A 343 23.82 -2.56 24.43
N LEU A 344 25.13 -2.91 24.45
CA LEU A 344 25.95 -3.12 23.23
C LEU A 344 25.90 -4.56 22.74
N ASP A 345 25.32 -5.49 23.48
CA ASP A 345 24.97 -6.79 22.98
C ASP A 345 23.72 -6.70 22.11
N ALA A 346 23.85 -7.07 20.83
CA ALA A 346 22.77 -6.90 19.85
C ALA A 346 21.50 -7.68 20.26
N ARG A 347 21.65 -8.91 20.75
CA ARG A 347 20.52 -9.76 21.15
C ARG A 347 19.80 -9.18 22.37
N GLU A 348 20.54 -8.80 23.41
CA GLU A 348 19.94 -8.20 24.62
C GLU A 348 19.27 -6.86 24.31
N SER A 349 19.91 -6.01 23.50
CA SER A 349 19.38 -4.71 23.10
C SER A 349 18.09 -4.85 22.25
N ILE A 350 18.07 -5.74 21.27
CA ILE A 350 16.89 -6.00 20.41
C ILE A 350 15.71 -6.50 21.26
N LEU A 351 15.95 -7.49 22.12
CA LEU A 351 14.91 -8.05 22.97
C LEU A 351 14.39 -7.02 23.99
N GLY A 352 15.28 -6.24 24.59
CA GLY A 352 14.90 -5.15 25.49
C GLY A 352 14.07 -4.09 24.78
N GLY A 353 14.51 -3.64 23.59
CA GLY A 353 13.73 -2.69 22.78
C GLY A 353 12.36 -3.22 22.38
N ALA A 354 12.27 -4.49 21.98
CA ALA A 354 11.01 -5.14 21.64
C ALA A 354 10.03 -5.17 22.84
N ARG A 355 10.50 -5.58 24.01
CA ARG A 355 9.72 -5.55 25.27
C ARG A 355 9.27 -4.13 25.61
N TYR A 356 10.12 -3.13 25.39
CA TYR A 356 9.76 -1.73 25.62
C TYR A 356 8.64 -1.26 24.69
N VAL A 357 8.67 -1.60 23.40
CA VAL A 357 7.57 -1.30 22.47
C VAL A 357 6.27 -1.95 22.93
N VAL A 358 6.29 -3.23 23.34
CA VAL A 358 5.11 -3.91 23.88
C VAL A 358 4.57 -3.21 25.13
N GLN A 359 5.44 -2.84 26.05
CA GLN A 359 5.05 -2.11 27.28
C GLN A 359 4.38 -0.77 26.95
N LEU A 360 4.95 0.01 26.05
CA LEU A 360 4.38 1.29 25.61
C LEU A 360 3.02 1.09 24.90
N ARG A 361 2.90 0.07 24.04
CA ARG A 361 1.65 -0.27 23.36
C ARG A 361 0.57 -0.70 24.35
N SER A 362 0.93 -1.51 25.36
CA SER A 362 0.01 -1.96 26.41
C SER A 362 -0.41 -0.86 27.38
N ALA A 363 0.37 0.23 27.48
CA ALA A 363 0.01 1.41 28.27
C ALA A 363 -1.02 2.32 27.58
N LEU A 364 -1.30 2.08 26.28
CA LEU A 364 -2.33 2.77 25.52
C LEU A 364 -3.67 2.00 25.59
N PRO A 365 -4.83 2.69 25.51
CA PRO A 365 -6.13 2.03 25.49
C PRO A 365 -6.25 0.96 24.42
N GLU A 366 -6.78 -0.21 24.76
CA GLU A 366 -7.04 -1.30 23.80
C GLU A 366 -8.10 -0.93 22.75
N THR A 367 -8.91 0.08 23.02
CA THR A 367 -9.90 0.64 22.10
C THR A 367 -9.27 1.37 20.91
N ILE A 368 -7.99 1.76 21.00
CA ILE A 368 -7.27 2.34 19.87
C ILE A 368 -6.98 1.23 18.87
N PRO A 369 -7.53 1.30 17.64
CA PRO A 369 -7.33 0.25 16.64
C PRO A 369 -5.88 0.20 16.15
N GLU A 370 -5.43 -0.97 15.69
CA GLU A 370 -4.20 -1.05 14.92
C GLU A 370 -4.43 -0.54 13.48
N PRO A 371 -3.42 0.07 12.85
CA PRO A 371 -2.05 0.24 13.37
C PRO A 371 -1.83 1.53 14.18
N ASP A 372 -2.86 2.34 14.43
CA ASP A 372 -2.72 3.65 15.11
C ASP A 372 -2.08 3.50 16.50
N ARG A 373 -2.47 2.45 17.26
CA ARG A 373 -1.90 2.18 18.60
C ARG A 373 -0.40 1.90 18.53
N THR A 374 0.04 1.15 17.53
CA THR A 374 1.47 0.89 17.30
C THR A 374 2.22 2.19 16.97
N TRP A 375 1.68 3.06 16.11
CA TRP A 375 2.35 4.31 15.75
C TRP A 375 2.42 5.30 16.92
N LEU A 376 1.40 5.33 17.77
CA LEU A 376 1.42 6.10 19.04
C LEU A 376 2.47 5.55 20.01
N ALA A 377 2.59 4.23 20.13
CA ALA A 377 3.63 3.61 20.95
C ALA A 377 5.04 3.95 20.45
N LEU A 378 5.25 4.02 19.12
CA LEU A 378 6.52 4.45 18.54
C LEU A 378 6.81 5.94 18.82
N ALA A 379 5.80 6.79 18.81
CA ALA A 379 5.99 8.18 19.25
C ALA A 379 6.40 8.23 20.74
N ALA A 380 5.77 7.44 21.60
CA ALA A 380 6.16 7.32 23.01
C ALA A 380 7.55 6.73 23.21
N TYR A 381 7.98 5.81 22.34
CA TYR A 381 9.34 5.26 22.34
C TYR A 381 10.39 6.37 22.20
N ASN A 382 10.12 7.33 21.33
CA ASN A 382 11.05 8.44 21.06
C ASN A 382 11.00 9.58 22.11
N ILE A 383 9.80 10.02 22.55
CA ILE A 383 9.65 11.18 23.47
C ILE A 383 9.24 10.82 24.90
N GLY A 384 8.96 9.56 25.16
CA GLY A 384 8.44 9.08 26.44
C GLY A 384 6.92 9.18 26.57
N MET A 385 6.32 8.26 27.33
CA MET A 385 4.87 8.16 27.56
C MET A 385 4.27 9.43 28.19
N GLY A 386 5.02 10.11 29.05
CA GLY A 386 4.56 11.36 29.68
C GLY A 386 4.24 12.45 28.66
N HIS A 387 5.14 12.69 27.74
CA HIS A 387 4.94 13.68 26.65
C HIS A 387 3.91 13.23 25.64
N LEU A 388 3.78 11.92 25.37
CA LEU A 388 2.69 11.41 24.54
C LEU A 388 1.32 11.70 25.22
N ASN A 389 1.18 11.48 26.54
CA ASN A 389 -0.05 11.79 27.27
C ASN A 389 -0.38 13.30 27.21
N ASP A 390 0.62 14.17 27.27
CA ASP A 390 0.42 15.61 27.03
C ASP A 390 -0.09 15.87 25.61
N ALA A 391 0.43 15.19 24.59
CA ALA A 391 -0.03 15.29 23.22
C ALA A 391 -1.47 14.80 23.04
N LEU A 392 -1.86 13.66 23.65
CA LEU A 392 -3.23 13.13 23.62
C LEU A 392 -4.21 14.13 24.27
N SER A 393 -3.83 14.73 25.41
CA SER A 393 -4.63 15.78 26.07
C SER A 393 -4.75 17.03 25.22
N LEU A 394 -3.67 17.45 24.56
CA LEU A 394 -3.67 18.60 23.68
C LEU A 394 -4.54 18.34 22.43
N ALA A 395 -4.48 17.14 21.86
CA ALA A 395 -5.34 16.73 20.74
C ALA A 395 -6.82 16.92 21.08
N SER A 396 -7.25 16.40 22.23
CA SER A 396 -8.63 16.54 22.70
C SER A 396 -9.05 18.01 22.89
N LYS A 397 -8.16 18.86 23.45
CA LYS A 397 -8.40 20.31 23.60
C LYS A 397 -8.55 21.04 22.25
N LEU A 398 -7.86 20.55 21.22
CA LEU A 398 -7.90 21.12 19.87
C LEU A 398 -9.03 20.52 19.00
N GLY A 399 -9.90 19.67 19.56
CA GLY A 399 -10.98 18.99 18.82
C GLY A 399 -10.46 17.95 17.82
N LYS A 400 -9.24 17.42 18.06
CA LYS A 400 -8.63 16.32 17.29
C LYS A 400 -8.90 15.00 17.97
N ASN A 401 -8.91 13.92 17.20
CA ASN A 401 -9.07 12.58 17.77
C ASN A 401 -7.71 12.04 18.26
N PRO A 402 -7.52 11.86 19.60
CA PRO A 402 -6.26 11.36 20.16
C PRO A 402 -5.98 9.90 19.80
N ASP A 403 -6.99 9.12 19.42
CA ASP A 403 -6.88 7.70 19.09
C ASP A 403 -6.44 7.48 17.62
N GLN A 404 -6.27 8.54 16.85
CA GLN A 404 -5.90 8.47 15.45
C GLN A 404 -4.52 9.06 15.19
N TRP A 405 -3.63 8.25 14.65
CA TRP A 405 -2.28 8.69 14.28
C TRP A 405 -2.29 9.89 13.35
N ARG A 406 -3.20 9.92 12.38
CA ARG A 406 -3.37 11.05 11.46
C ARG A 406 -3.53 12.39 12.18
N ASP A 407 -4.36 12.44 13.20
CA ASP A 407 -4.60 13.64 13.98
C ASP A 407 -3.40 13.94 14.89
N MET A 408 -2.88 12.90 15.55
CA MET A 408 -1.75 13.01 16.47
C MET A 408 -0.48 13.50 15.78
N LYS A 409 -0.19 13.08 14.54
CA LYS A 409 0.98 13.60 13.82
C LYS A 409 0.91 15.10 13.49
N SER A 410 -0.30 15.71 13.54
CA SER A 410 -0.47 17.16 13.45
C SER A 410 -0.30 17.88 14.81
N VAL A 411 -0.55 17.16 15.91
CA VAL A 411 -0.48 17.69 17.28
C VAL A 411 0.93 17.55 17.88
N LEU A 412 1.58 16.42 17.66
CA LEU A 412 2.93 16.17 18.20
C LEU A 412 3.92 17.35 18.01
N PRO A 413 4.05 17.97 16.81
CA PRO A 413 4.95 19.11 16.64
C PRO A 413 4.59 20.35 17.48
N LEU A 414 3.35 20.45 17.97
CA LEU A 414 2.91 21.57 18.79
C LEU A 414 3.50 21.54 20.21
N LEU A 415 3.98 20.36 20.67
CA LEU A 415 4.64 20.20 21.97
C LEU A 415 5.93 21.05 22.10
N SER A 416 6.54 21.44 20.98
CA SER A 416 7.71 22.32 20.95
C SER A 416 7.35 23.80 20.85
N ARG A 417 6.07 24.18 20.70
CA ARG A 417 5.64 25.58 20.59
C ARG A 417 5.30 26.13 21.96
N GLY A 418 5.95 27.23 22.33
CA GLY A 418 5.84 27.83 23.68
C GLY A 418 4.42 28.18 24.11
N GLU A 419 3.51 28.50 23.18
CA GLU A 419 2.09 28.77 23.45
C GLU A 419 1.33 27.53 23.97
N HIS A 420 1.71 26.33 23.52
CA HIS A 420 1.13 25.07 23.96
C HIS A 420 1.94 24.44 25.11
N ALA A 421 3.26 24.45 25.03
CA ALA A 421 4.15 23.81 26.00
C ALA A 421 3.95 24.26 27.45
N ARG A 422 3.64 25.56 27.67
CA ARG A 422 3.44 26.14 29.03
C ARG A 422 2.23 25.56 29.77
N GLY A 423 1.27 24.98 29.08
CA GLY A 423 0.06 24.37 29.66
C GLY A 423 0.13 22.85 29.78
N LEU A 424 1.26 22.22 29.46
CA LEU A 424 1.45 20.78 29.48
C LEU A 424 2.05 20.34 30.82
N LYS A 425 1.69 19.12 31.28
CA LYS A 425 2.16 18.57 32.56
C LYS A 425 3.67 18.33 32.56
N TYR A 426 4.20 17.84 31.43
CA TYR A 426 5.63 17.52 31.26
C TYR A 426 6.39 18.61 30.49
N GLY A 427 5.67 19.64 29.99
CA GLY A 427 6.26 20.81 29.37
C GLY A 427 6.73 20.59 27.92
N PHE A 428 7.82 21.25 27.55
CA PHE A 428 8.38 21.20 26.21
C PHE A 428 8.87 19.81 25.82
N ALA A 429 8.49 19.37 24.60
CA ALA A 429 9.04 18.16 23.99
C ALA A 429 9.27 18.33 22.49
N ARG A 430 10.22 17.58 21.93
CA ARG A 430 10.51 17.55 20.49
C ARG A 430 9.54 16.64 19.73
N GLY A 431 8.23 16.88 19.87
CA GLY A 431 7.19 16.04 19.28
C GLY A 431 7.26 15.93 17.76
N GLY A 432 7.88 16.91 17.07
CA GLY A 432 8.19 16.83 15.65
C GLY A 432 9.19 15.71 15.31
N GLU A 433 10.16 15.42 16.18
CA GLU A 433 11.09 14.30 16.03
C GLU A 433 10.38 12.97 16.24
N ALA A 434 9.50 12.87 17.23
CA ALA A 434 8.70 11.65 17.47
C ALA A 434 7.78 11.31 16.29
N ARG A 435 7.13 12.33 15.69
CA ARG A 435 6.39 12.15 14.45
C ARG A 435 7.30 11.63 13.34
N ALA A 436 8.47 12.26 13.19
CA ALA A 436 9.46 11.87 12.20
C ALA A 436 9.91 10.42 12.37
N PHE A 437 10.20 10.04 13.60
CA PHE A 437 10.60 8.70 13.97
C PHE A 437 9.56 7.66 13.55
N ALA A 438 8.30 7.81 13.97
CA ALA A 438 7.25 6.87 13.63
C ALA A 438 7.00 6.77 12.12
N GLU A 439 6.97 7.91 11.40
CA GLU A 439 6.78 7.92 9.94
C GLU A 439 7.94 7.26 9.18
N ASN A 440 9.18 7.47 9.61
CA ASN A 440 10.34 6.82 9.00
C ASN A 440 10.32 5.31 9.25
N VAL A 441 10.01 4.87 10.49
CA VAL A 441 9.86 3.44 10.82
C VAL A 441 8.80 2.78 9.94
N ARG A 442 7.68 3.45 9.67
CA ARG A 442 6.62 2.94 8.77
C ARG A 442 7.18 2.63 7.38
N ILE A 443 7.94 3.56 6.79
CA ILE A 443 8.53 3.38 5.45
C ILE A 443 9.57 2.25 5.46
N TYR A 444 10.46 2.21 6.45
CA TYR A 444 11.43 1.12 6.58
C TYR A 444 10.74 -0.24 6.77
N TYR A 445 9.65 -0.28 7.52
CA TYR A 445 8.85 -1.48 7.69
C TYR A 445 8.21 -1.92 6.37
N ASP A 446 7.65 -1.01 5.57
CA ASP A 446 7.12 -1.31 4.24
C ASP A 446 8.21 -1.86 3.29
N ILE A 447 9.40 -1.26 3.32
CA ILE A 447 10.57 -1.75 2.56
C ILE A 447 10.92 -3.18 3.00
N LEU A 448 11.03 -3.42 4.31
CA LEU A 448 11.38 -4.74 4.82
C LEU A 448 10.27 -5.77 4.54
N ARG A 449 8.99 -5.40 4.60
CA ARG A 449 7.88 -6.30 4.22
C ARG A 449 7.94 -6.72 2.76
N LYS A 450 8.37 -5.84 1.87
CA LYS A 450 8.52 -6.17 0.44
C LYS A 450 9.65 -7.17 0.18
N TYR A 451 10.77 -7.03 0.88
CA TYR A 451 12.00 -7.78 0.55
C TYR A 451 12.32 -8.93 1.52
N GLU A 452 11.72 -8.95 2.71
CA GLU A 452 12.00 -9.94 3.75
C GLU A 452 10.74 -10.76 4.07
N ARG A 453 10.91 -12.08 4.12
CA ARG A 453 9.80 -12.99 4.45
C ARG A 453 9.44 -12.88 5.93
N PRO A 454 8.15 -13.07 6.29
CA PRO A 454 7.75 -13.18 7.69
C PRO A 454 8.42 -14.39 8.34
N ASN A 455 8.53 -14.36 9.66
CA ASN A 455 9.00 -15.49 10.43
C ASN A 455 7.86 -16.53 10.54
N ARG A 456 7.80 -17.46 9.61
CA ARG A 456 6.92 -18.64 9.76
C ARG A 456 7.59 -19.53 10.79
N GLY A 457 7.10 -19.56 12.03
CA GLY A 457 7.56 -20.49 13.07
C GLY A 457 7.62 -21.92 12.49
N ILE A 458 8.58 -22.71 12.96
CA ILE A 458 8.88 -24.06 12.47
C ILE A 458 7.68 -25.05 12.60
N LEU A 459 6.53 -24.60 13.09
CA LEU A 459 5.31 -25.39 13.32
C LEU A 459 4.15 -24.98 12.40
N GLY A 460 4.41 -24.93 11.10
CA GLY A 460 3.37 -24.81 10.08
C GLY A 460 3.35 -26.03 9.20
N PHE A 461 2.94 -27.16 9.74
CA PHE A 461 2.30 -28.22 8.97
C PHE A 461 0.78 -27.97 9.10
N ASP A 462 0.19 -27.39 8.07
CA ASP A 462 -1.20 -27.57 7.69
C ASP A 462 -1.27 -27.57 6.16
#